data_9c99f091f42fafec120e3ec51ef6333f
#
_entry.id   9c99f091f42fafec120e3ec51ef6333f
#
_cell.length_a   1.000
_cell.length_b   1.000
_cell.length_c   1.000
_cell.angle_alpha   90.00
_cell.angle_beta   90.00
_cell.angle_gamma   90.00
#
_symmetry.space_group_name_H-M   'P 1'
#
loop_
_entity.id
_entity.type
_entity.pdbx_description
1 polymer ?
#
loop_
_entity_poly.entity_id
_entity_poly.type
_entity_poly.pdbx_seq_one_letter_code
_entity_poly.pdbx_strand_id
1 'polypeptide(L)'
;MKARPTFFFLFVLLGLSQPNFAQPVLENERVIYTGFEPRLANMEKMDIQPVIVDTIRLSREGKYELNQIKLPTLFIPDTLSVRQMGKEPLDKLHRFYLNGGIGNYTTFLGDLGFSSIRNKAHGYHLNYRHYSMNGSITDRGNPAFNTNAFSGQYARFFKPLTVQVDAGYQRQGVHYYGFSPLDTNIVSDSTAQVYVQGRASVQIESQHRTDSIFPNYRAKVDFRHNSDRYGFEENHLQVFGELNHFTDFFAAEFLGLRAKTDFWQYSYQGKGSDALIVDINPYIRLGRRNWNVELGAAVAAGKNDSTNLLYIYPRISGHWNLFSKYIVVHASIGGNVERLSYGNLIQENPFLSRLDSLSTQHKPIEISAGIRGAFSNDISYKVGIAYSAQQNAAFYAADSSLTHRHGFSVRYDNLNTTEFYAGLHFHRGEKLRIGLDASYSIFGLDSLEEAFHRPALQIKTSAAYQLGEKILVRADLFFIGTQYSNGPSGSVVELMPTFDANLEAEYRLTKGLAFFARLNNLAAFRYNRYYRYPTIGLTVLGGLSLSL
;
A
#
# COMPACT_ATOMS: atom_id res chain seq x y z
N MET A 1 17.59 -3.25 47.16
CA MET A 1 18.28 -4.17 46.24
C MET A 1 17.20 -4.91 45.45
N LYS A 2 16.88 -4.48 44.25
CA LYS A 2 15.96 -5.16 43.32
C LYS A 2 16.75 -5.47 42.05
N ALA A 3 16.89 -6.77 41.79
CA ALA A 3 17.58 -7.29 40.63
C ALA A 3 16.82 -6.92 39.33
N ARG A 4 17.52 -6.38 38.37
CA ARG A 4 17.05 -6.17 37.00
C ARG A 4 17.30 -7.44 36.20
N PRO A 5 16.32 -7.99 35.49
CA PRO A 5 16.61 -9.04 34.53
C PRO A 5 17.17 -8.42 33.25
N THR A 6 18.33 -8.85 32.86
CA THR A 6 18.96 -8.56 31.58
C THR A 6 18.25 -9.40 30.52
N PHE A 7 17.44 -8.75 29.69
CA PHE A 7 16.84 -9.40 28.53
C PHE A 7 17.83 -9.43 27.37
N PHE A 8 18.15 -10.63 26.94
CA PHE A 8 18.93 -10.92 25.76
C PHE A 8 18.00 -10.75 24.54
N PHE A 9 18.38 -9.85 23.63
CA PHE A 9 17.67 -9.56 22.41
C PHE A 9 17.78 -10.69 21.40
N LEU A 10 16.65 -11.21 20.97
CA LEU A 10 16.56 -11.84 19.67
C LEU A 10 15.77 -10.90 18.76
N PHE A 11 16.45 -10.38 17.76
CA PHE A 11 15.93 -9.52 16.72
C PHE A 11 14.86 -10.22 15.92
N VAL A 12 13.80 -9.52 15.67
CA VAL A 12 13.05 -9.52 14.42
C VAL A 12 11.87 -8.57 14.59
N LEU A 13 11.82 -7.36 13.98
CA LEU A 13 11.08 -6.95 12.92
C LEU A 13 10.07 -5.96 12.98
N LEU A 14 9.94 -5.06 11.95
CA LEU A 14 8.70 -4.65 11.59
C LEU A 14 8.40 -3.53 10.78
N GLY A 15 7.54 -3.68 9.97
CA GLY A 15 7.02 -2.88 8.95
C GLY A 15 5.94 -1.92 9.31
N LEU A 16 6.15 -0.73 8.95
CA LEU A 16 5.28 0.41 9.02
C LEU A 16 3.90 0.16 8.42
N SER A 17 2.91 0.21 9.25
CA SER A 17 1.64 0.68 8.78
C SER A 17 1.69 2.21 8.71
N GLN A 18 2.13 2.74 7.59
CA GLN A 18 1.49 3.97 7.16
C GLN A 18 0.00 3.67 7.18
N PRO A 19 -0.85 4.50 7.78
CA PRO A 19 -2.25 4.39 7.49
C PRO A 19 -2.35 4.53 5.98
N ASN A 20 -2.63 3.44 5.28
CA ASN A 20 -2.98 3.49 3.86
C ASN A 20 -4.35 4.14 3.80
N PHE A 21 -4.34 5.44 3.91
CA PHE A 21 -5.44 6.30 3.58
C PHE A 21 -5.58 6.24 2.07
N ALA A 22 -6.70 5.73 1.64
CA ALA A 22 -7.03 5.44 0.27
C ALA A 22 -5.90 4.62 -0.38
N GLN A 23 -6.13 3.34 -0.55
CA GLN A 23 -5.30 2.58 -1.48
C GLN A 23 -5.17 3.45 -2.73
N PRO A 24 -3.97 3.89 -3.10
CA PRO A 24 -3.77 4.28 -4.47
C PRO A 24 -4.23 3.07 -5.25
N VAL A 25 -5.05 3.29 -6.25
CA VAL A 25 -5.29 2.30 -7.30
C VAL A 25 -3.94 1.66 -7.55
N LEU A 26 -3.85 0.36 -7.29
CA LEU A 26 -2.65 -0.41 -7.51
C LEU A 26 -2.17 -0.10 -8.93
N GLU A 27 -1.24 0.82 -9.07
CA GLU A 27 -0.32 0.78 -10.18
C GLU A 27 0.44 -0.53 -9.98
N ASN A 28 -0.12 -1.60 -10.55
CA ASN A 28 0.62 -2.80 -10.84
C ASN A 28 1.64 -2.46 -11.92
N GLU A 29 2.66 -1.69 -11.59
CA GLU A 29 3.92 -1.83 -12.27
C GLU A 29 4.47 -3.19 -11.87
N ARG A 30 4.01 -4.23 -12.58
CA ARG A 30 4.74 -5.47 -12.67
C ARG A 30 6.00 -5.19 -13.48
N VAL A 31 7.04 -4.76 -12.81
CA VAL A 31 8.38 -4.87 -13.36
C VAL A 31 8.72 -6.35 -13.30
N ILE A 32 8.40 -7.05 -14.38
CA ILE A 32 8.83 -8.43 -14.58
C ILE A 32 10.32 -8.35 -14.93
N TYR A 33 11.18 -8.49 -13.93
CA TYR A 33 12.57 -8.84 -14.16
C TYR A 33 12.62 -10.32 -14.51
N THR A 34 12.41 -10.65 -15.77
CA THR A 34 12.85 -11.93 -16.30
C THR A 34 14.36 -11.83 -16.49
N GLY A 35 15.10 -12.12 -15.45
CA GLY A 35 16.50 -12.49 -15.60
C GLY A 35 16.54 -13.78 -16.39
N PHE A 36 16.86 -13.69 -17.68
CA PHE A 36 17.17 -14.86 -18.47
C PHE A 36 18.48 -15.46 -17.93
N GLU A 37 18.38 -16.51 -17.14
CA GLU A 37 19.53 -17.37 -16.82
C GLU A 37 19.56 -18.48 -17.89
N PRO A 38 20.55 -18.47 -18.80
CA PRO A 38 20.72 -19.58 -19.73
C PRO A 38 21.10 -20.82 -18.93
N ARG A 39 20.18 -21.76 -18.79
CA ARG A 39 20.51 -23.09 -18.29
C ARG A 39 21.00 -23.91 -19.45
N LEU A 40 22.28 -24.27 -19.40
CA LEU A 40 22.78 -25.34 -20.23
C LEU A 40 22.09 -26.63 -19.81
N ALA A 41 21.34 -27.23 -20.73
CA ALA A 41 20.81 -28.57 -20.49
C ALA A 41 22.02 -29.51 -20.28
N ASN A 42 21.99 -30.26 -19.20
CA ASN A 42 22.94 -31.35 -19.00
C ASN A 42 22.74 -32.33 -20.15
N MET A 43 23.61 -32.27 -21.13
CA MET A 43 23.74 -33.36 -22.11
C MET A 43 24.45 -34.49 -21.41
N GLU A 44 23.75 -35.55 -21.12
CA GLU A 44 24.38 -36.84 -20.81
C GLU A 44 25.15 -37.28 -22.03
N LYS A 45 26.46 -37.38 -21.89
CA LYS A 45 27.33 -37.94 -22.90
C LYS A 45 26.97 -39.42 -23.02
N MET A 46 26.34 -39.78 -24.15
CA MET A 46 26.14 -41.19 -24.47
C MET A 46 27.51 -41.81 -24.69
N ASP A 47 27.92 -42.65 -23.77
CA ASP A 47 29.14 -43.42 -23.83
C ASP A 47 28.87 -44.69 -24.65
N ILE A 48 28.70 -44.50 -25.97
CA ILE A 48 28.62 -45.60 -26.91
C ILE A 48 30.03 -45.78 -27.44
N GLN A 49 30.76 -46.75 -26.90
CA GLN A 49 31.99 -47.20 -27.50
C GLN A 49 31.65 -48.00 -28.77
N PRO A 50 32.09 -47.56 -29.93
CA PRO A 50 31.91 -48.37 -31.14
C PRO A 50 32.80 -49.62 -31.05
N VAL A 51 32.17 -50.77 -31.06
CA VAL A 51 32.90 -52.05 -31.22
C VAL A 51 33.29 -52.18 -32.70
N ILE A 52 34.53 -51.90 -33.00
CA ILE A 52 35.07 -52.14 -34.35
C ILE A 52 35.38 -53.62 -34.44
N VAL A 53 34.56 -54.35 -35.17
CA VAL A 53 34.86 -55.71 -35.56
C VAL A 53 35.68 -55.62 -36.88
N ASP A 54 37.00 -55.71 -36.77
CA ASP A 54 37.89 -55.72 -37.89
C ASP A 54 37.91 -57.15 -38.53
N THR A 55 37.22 -57.32 -39.62
CA THR A 55 37.14 -58.59 -40.40
C THR A 55 37.88 -58.55 -41.73
N ILE A 56 38.67 -57.53 -41.99
CA ILE A 56 39.40 -57.42 -43.28
C ILE A 56 40.89 -57.50 -42.99
N ARG A 57 41.50 -58.65 -43.37
CA ARG A 57 42.96 -58.77 -43.49
C ARG A 57 43.43 -58.15 -44.82
N LEU A 58 43.93 -56.94 -44.72
CA LEU A 58 44.54 -56.28 -45.87
C LEU A 58 45.95 -56.88 -46.19
N SER A 59 46.16 -57.24 -47.41
CA SER A 59 47.46 -57.67 -47.96
C SER A 59 48.48 -56.53 -47.81
N ARG A 60 49.71 -56.85 -47.40
CA ARG A 60 50.78 -55.89 -47.11
C ARG A 60 51.50 -55.30 -48.33
N GLU A 61 51.01 -55.50 -49.53
CA GLU A 61 51.60 -54.93 -50.74
C GLU A 61 50.58 -54.05 -51.47
N GLY A 62 50.51 -52.83 -51.10
CA GLY A 62 49.73 -51.76 -51.75
C GLY A 62 50.71 -50.69 -52.24
N LYS A 63 50.90 -50.56 -53.57
CA LYS A 63 51.50 -49.36 -54.14
C LYS A 63 50.51 -48.20 -54.00
N TYR A 64 50.88 -47.22 -53.20
CA TYR A 64 50.08 -46.01 -53.05
C TYR A 64 50.55 -44.97 -54.10
N GLU A 65 49.73 -44.66 -55.05
CA GLU A 65 49.86 -43.44 -55.86
C GLU A 65 49.13 -42.33 -55.11
N LEU A 66 49.86 -41.38 -54.56
CA LEU A 66 49.30 -40.18 -53.92
C LEU A 66 48.81 -39.22 -54.99
N ASN A 67 47.55 -39.31 -55.36
CA ASN A 67 46.92 -38.28 -56.16
C ASN A 67 46.78 -37.03 -55.27
N GLN A 68 47.57 -36.00 -55.52
CA GLN A 68 47.44 -34.71 -54.89
C GLN A 68 46.21 -33.98 -55.43
N ILE A 69 45.02 -34.39 -55.02
CA ILE A 69 43.80 -33.62 -55.25
C ILE A 69 43.75 -32.54 -54.13
N LYS A 70 44.14 -31.34 -54.51
CA LYS A 70 43.86 -30.18 -53.66
C LYS A 70 42.33 -29.90 -53.67
N LEU A 71 41.60 -30.51 -52.77
CA LEU A 71 40.21 -30.12 -52.51
C LEU A 71 40.24 -28.78 -51.80
N PRO A 72 39.70 -27.72 -52.38
CA PRO A 72 39.49 -26.47 -51.62
C PRO A 72 38.44 -26.76 -50.61
N THR A 73 38.84 -26.93 -49.36
CA THR A 73 37.91 -26.97 -48.23
C THR A 73 37.39 -25.54 -47.93
N LEU A 74 36.52 -25.09 -48.82
CA LEU A 74 35.73 -23.90 -48.50
C LEU A 74 34.57 -24.34 -47.60
N PHE A 75 34.85 -24.48 -46.32
CA PHE A 75 33.80 -24.66 -45.33
C PHE A 75 33.18 -23.28 -45.11
N ILE A 76 32.05 -23.00 -45.75
CA ILE A 76 31.20 -21.88 -45.44
C ILE A 76 30.29 -22.40 -44.34
N PRO A 77 30.51 -21.99 -43.06
CA PRO A 77 29.56 -22.36 -42.02
C PRO A 77 28.21 -21.73 -42.37
N ASP A 78 27.17 -22.56 -42.43
CA ASP A 78 25.80 -22.06 -42.48
C ASP A 78 25.63 -21.03 -41.38
N THR A 79 25.33 -19.81 -41.77
CA THR A 79 24.97 -18.77 -40.79
C THR A 79 23.74 -19.25 -40.04
N LEU A 80 23.90 -19.56 -38.76
CA LEU A 80 22.80 -19.87 -37.90
C LEU A 80 21.77 -18.73 -38.02
N SER A 81 20.67 -19.00 -38.69
CA SER A 81 19.56 -18.05 -38.74
C SER A 81 19.14 -17.78 -37.30
N VAL A 82 19.27 -16.53 -36.86
CA VAL A 82 18.78 -16.10 -35.58
C VAL A 82 17.30 -16.46 -35.54
N ARG A 83 16.96 -17.49 -34.78
CA ARG A 83 15.58 -17.86 -34.56
C ARG A 83 14.99 -16.73 -33.69
N GLN A 84 14.30 -15.81 -34.34
CA GLN A 84 13.54 -14.81 -33.61
C GLN A 84 12.54 -15.56 -32.73
N MET A 85 12.70 -15.45 -31.42
CA MET A 85 11.65 -15.88 -30.50
C MET A 85 10.36 -15.20 -30.93
N GLY A 86 9.36 -15.99 -31.29
CA GLY A 86 8.05 -15.47 -31.62
C GLY A 86 7.60 -14.59 -30.46
N LYS A 87 7.03 -13.41 -30.75
CA LYS A 87 6.46 -12.56 -29.72
C LYS A 87 5.45 -13.39 -28.95
N GLU A 88 5.64 -13.52 -27.65
CA GLU A 88 4.63 -14.16 -26.80
C GLU A 88 3.28 -13.48 -27.02
N PRO A 89 2.22 -14.28 -27.24
CA PRO A 89 0.90 -13.70 -27.42
C PRO A 89 0.51 -12.98 -26.13
N LEU A 90 0.15 -11.73 -26.24
CA LEU A 90 -0.32 -10.95 -25.10
C LEU A 90 -1.63 -11.52 -24.58
N ASP A 91 -1.77 -11.64 -23.26
CA ASP A 91 -2.99 -12.10 -22.62
C ASP A 91 -4.22 -11.30 -23.06
N LYS A 92 -5.34 -11.97 -23.18
CA LYS A 92 -6.63 -11.32 -23.47
C LYS A 92 -7.03 -10.48 -22.28
N LEU A 93 -7.20 -9.18 -22.47
CA LEU A 93 -7.72 -8.27 -21.47
C LEU A 93 -9.25 -8.24 -21.53
N HIS A 94 -9.87 -8.11 -20.36
CA HIS A 94 -11.31 -7.98 -20.21
C HIS A 94 -11.66 -6.49 -20.03
N ARG A 95 -12.74 -6.05 -20.70
CA ARG A 95 -13.24 -4.66 -20.59
C ARG A 95 -14.13 -4.45 -19.39
N PHE A 96 -14.87 -5.48 -19.06
CA PHE A 96 -15.90 -5.43 -18.03
C PHE A 96 -15.64 -6.52 -16.99
N TYR A 97 -15.82 -6.16 -15.73
CA TYR A 97 -15.93 -7.15 -14.67
C TYR A 97 -17.11 -6.84 -13.76
N LEU A 98 -17.69 -7.88 -13.22
CA LEU A 98 -18.77 -7.85 -12.24
C LEU A 98 -18.44 -8.85 -11.14
N ASN A 99 -18.41 -8.39 -9.90
CA ASN A 99 -18.40 -9.26 -8.72
C ASN A 99 -19.69 -9.03 -7.95
N GLY A 100 -20.47 -10.07 -7.75
CA GLY A 100 -21.70 -10.03 -6.96
C GLY A 100 -21.67 -11.08 -5.87
N GLY A 101 -22.07 -10.74 -4.66
CA GLY A 101 -22.04 -11.67 -3.54
C GLY A 101 -23.09 -11.35 -2.48
N ILE A 102 -23.54 -12.38 -1.79
CA ILE A 102 -24.46 -12.32 -0.65
C ILE A 102 -23.90 -13.13 0.52
N GLY A 103 -24.24 -12.73 1.73
CA GLY A 103 -23.70 -13.39 2.91
C GLY A 103 -24.64 -13.33 4.13
N ASN A 104 -24.15 -13.89 5.23
CA ASN A 104 -24.84 -13.75 6.51
C ASN A 104 -24.90 -12.27 6.95
N TYR A 105 -25.68 -11.96 7.96
CA TYR A 105 -25.95 -10.58 8.40
C TYR A 105 -26.48 -9.68 7.27
N THR A 106 -27.27 -10.24 6.35
CA THR A 106 -27.79 -9.53 5.18
C THR A 106 -26.68 -8.78 4.43
N THR A 107 -25.51 -9.42 4.31
CA THR A 107 -24.37 -8.85 3.60
C THR A 107 -24.63 -8.87 2.11
N PHE A 108 -24.39 -7.73 1.46
CA PHE A 108 -24.47 -7.61 0.00
C PHE A 108 -23.19 -6.94 -0.54
N LEU A 109 -22.61 -7.55 -1.57
CA LEU A 109 -21.47 -7.04 -2.33
C LEU A 109 -21.86 -6.90 -3.80
N GLY A 110 -21.64 -5.72 -4.37
CA GLY A 110 -21.69 -5.47 -5.81
C GLY A 110 -20.47 -4.65 -6.22
N ASP A 111 -19.68 -5.14 -7.18
CA ASP A 111 -18.50 -4.47 -7.67
C ASP A 111 -18.46 -4.57 -9.20
N LEU A 112 -18.50 -3.43 -9.87
CA LEU A 112 -18.59 -3.30 -11.32
C LEU A 112 -17.39 -2.51 -11.81
N GLY A 113 -16.74 -2.97 -12.85
CA GLY A 113 -15.65 -2.23 -13.46
C GLY A 113 -15.71 -2.26 -14.99
N PHE A 114 -15.32 -1.15 -15.59
CA PHE A 114 -15.25 -0.98 -17.03
C PHE A 114 -13.95 -0.28 -17.40
N SER A 115 -13.15 -0.91 -18.26
CA SER A 115 -11.80 -0.44 -18.59
C SER A 115 -11.56 -0.43 -20.10
N SER A 116 -10.70 0.47 -20.54
CA SER A 116 -10.18 0.42 -21.91
C SER A 116 -9.28 -0.80 -22.08
N ILE A 117 -9.33 -1.38 -23.28
CA ILE A 117 -8.32 -2.35 -23.70
C ILE A 117 -7.16 -1.59 -24.33
N ARG A 118 -5.96 -2.14 -24.29
CA ARG A 118 -4.69 -1.63 -24.85
C ARG A 118 -4.89 -0.60 -25.96
N ASN A 119 -4.75 0.67 -25.59
CA ASN A 119 -4.81 1.79 -26.53
C ASN A 119 -3.59 2.68 -26.28
N LYS A 120 -2.88 3.05 -27.36
CA LYS A 120 -1.68 3.88 -27.27
C LYS A 120 -1.98 5.36 -27.04
N ALA A 121 -3.21 5.80 -27.29
CA ALA A 121 -3.58 7.20 -27.21
C ALA A 121 -4.32 7.57 -25.93
N HIS A 122 -5.08 6.65 -25.34
CA HIS A 122 -5.84 6.90 -24.14
C HIS A 122 -6.12 5.62 -23.37
N GLY A 123 -6.30 5.76 -22.06
CA GLY A 123 -6.78 4.72 -21.15
C GLY A 123 -7.90 5.27 -20.28
N TYR A 124 -8.85 4.44 -19.93
CA TYR A 124 -9.86 4.78 -18.93
C TYR A 124 -10.22 3.58 -18.08
N HIS A 125 -10.62 3.85 -16.85
CA HIS A 125 -11.14 2.89 -15.91
C HIS A 125 -12.26 3.52 -15.10
N LEU A 126 -13.38 2.83 -15.02
CA LEU A 126 -14.53 3.20 -14.19
C LEU A 126 -14.85 2.05 -13.26
N ASN A 127 -15.09 2.35 -12.01
CA ASN A 127 -15.45 1.36 -11.00
C ASN A 127 -16.61 1.88 -10.14
N TYR A 128 -17.55 1.01 -9.85
CA TYR A 128 -18.59 1.22 -8.84
C TYR A 128 -18.61 0.05 -7.88
N ARG A 129 -18.60 0.34 -6.59
CA ARG A 129 -18.66 -0.67 -5.54
C ARG A 129 -19.74 -0.34 -4.51
N HIS A 130 -20.57 -1.30 -4.24
CA HIS A 130 -21.50 -1.31 -3.13
C HIS A 130 -21.14 -2.43 -2.15
N TYR A 131 -21.08 -2.11 -0.87
CA TYR A 131 -20.91 -3.09 0.20
C TYR A 131 -21.73 -2.69 1.41
N SER A 132 -22.60 -3.59 1.86
CA SER A 132 -23.47 -3.34 2.99
C SER A 132 -23.63 -4.58 3.86
N MET A 133 -23.86 -4.35 5.15
CA MET A 133 -24.13 -5.38 6.14
C MET A 133 -25.08 -4.85 7.19
N ASN A 134 -26.01 -5.68 7.62
CA ASN A 134 -26.97 -5.37 8.69
C ASN A 134 -26.93 -6.51 9.71
N GLY A 135 -25.96 -6.47 10.60
CA GLY A 135 -25.77 -7.47 11.65
C GLY A 135 -26.41 -7.06 12.98
N SER A 136 -26.29 -7.92 13.94
CA SER A 136 -26.63 -7.65 15.33
C SER A 136 -25.51 -8.10 16.26
N ILE A 137 -25.26 -7.33 17.30
CA ILE A 137 -24.30 -7.67 18.36
C ILE A 137 -25.06 -7.66 19.67
N THR A 138 -24.93 -8.74 20.44
CA THR A 138 -25.57 -8.85 21.77
C THR A 138 -25.13 -7.69 22.66
N ASP A 139 -26.07 -7.10 23.36
CA ASP A 139 -25.84 -5.98 24.30
C ASP A 139 -25.22 -4.72 23.69
N ARG A 140 -25.44 -4.51 22.38
CA ARG A 140 -25.00 -3.30 21.64
C ARG A 140 -26.09 -2.82 20.71
N GLY A 141 -25.98 -1.56 20.30
CA GLY A 141 -26.80 -0.98 19.24
C GLY A 141 -26.62 -1.69 17.89
N ASN A 142 -27.31 -1.22 16.89
CA ASN A 142 -27.24 -1.79 15.53
C ASN A 142 -25.89 -1.46 14.84
N PRO A 143 -25.04 -2.45 14.49
CA PRO A 143 -23.75 -2.21 13.83
C PRO A 143 -23.86 -2.12 12.30
N ALA A 144 -25.04 -1.87 11.77
CA ALA A 144 -25.25 -1.80 10.32
C ALA A 144 -24.38 -0.73 9.67
N PHE A 145 -23.88 -1.05 8.50
CA PHE A 145 -23.15 -0.11 7.66
C PHE A 145 -23.42 -0.33 6.17
N ASN A 146 -23.20 0.72 5.38
CA ASN A 146 -23.20 0.63 3.94
C ASN A 146 -22.13 1.57 3.35
N THR A 147 -21.53 1.15 2.26
CA THR A 147 -20.56 1.94 1.50
C THR A 147 -20.92 1.87 0.03
N ASN A 148 -21.05 3.02 -0.60
CA ASN A 148 -21.19 3.16 -2.04
C ASN A 148 -20.01 3.99 -2.52
N ALA A 149 -19.21 3.45 -3.43
CA ALA A 149 -18.04 4.13 -3.95
C ALA A 149 -18.06 4.08 -5.48
N PHE A 150 -17.81 5.21 -6.09
CA PHE A 150 -17.59 5.36 -7.52
C PHE A 150 -16.21 5.95 -7.75
N SER A 151 -15.45 5.41 -8.70
CA SER A 151 -14.19 5.99 -9.14
C SER A 151 -14.06 5.94 -10.65
N GLY A 152 -13.49 6.97 -11.22
CA GLY A 152 -13.19 7.07 -12.65
C GLY A 152 -11.79 7.62 -12.85
N GLN A 153 -11.08 7.04 -13.78
CA GLN A 153 -9.77 7.49 -14.20
C GLN A 153 -9.75 7.58 -15.73
N TYR A 154 -9.15 8.64 -16.26
CA TYR A 154 -8.89 8.81 -17.68
C TYR A 154 -7.46 9.29 -17.88
N ALA A 155 -6.71 8.63 -18.75
CA ALA A 155 -5.37 9.04 -19.12
C ALA A 155 -5.27 9.26 -20.63
N ARG A 156 -4.66 10.36 -21.05
CA ARG A 156 -4.33 10.67 -22.43
C ARG A 156 -2.81 10.69 -22.59
N PHE A 157 -2.34 9.86 -23.51
CA PHE A 157 -0.90 9.70 -23.79
C PHE A 157 -0.56 10.54 -25.03
N PHE A 158 0.24 11.59 -24.84
CA PHE A 158 0.88 12.34 -25.91
C PHE A 158 2.35 11.94 -26.00
N LYS A 159 2.99 12.24 -27.11
CA LYS A 159 4.44 11.95 -27.24
C LYS A 159 5.29 12.62 -26.15
N PRO A 160 5.10 13.93 -25.84
CA PRO A 160 5.92 14.61 -24.84
C PRO A 160 5.38 14.48 -23.41
N LEU A 161 4.10 14.15 -23.20
CA LEU A 161 3.49 14.17 -21.88
C LEU A 161 2.29 13.22 -21.76
N THR A 162 1.96 12.89 -20.52
CA THR A 162 0.70 12.20 -20.15
C THR A 162 -0.16 13.15 -19.32
N VAL A 163 -1.45 13.19 -19.65
CA VAL A 163 -2.47 13.87 -18.84
C VAL A 163 -3.38 12.82 -18.24
N GLN A 164 -3.52 12.85 -16.93
CA GLN A 164 -4.40 11.94 -16.18
C GLN A 164 -5.44 12.76 -15.41
N VAL A 165 -6.68 12.31 -15.44
CA VAL A 165 -7.79 12.85 -14.68
C VAL A 165 -8.40 11.75 -13.86
N ASP A 166 -8.55 11.98 -12.55
CA ASP A 166 -9.18 11.04 -11.62
C ASP A 166 -10.37 11.74 -10.96
N ALA A 167 -11.46 11.00 -10.78
CA ALA A 167 -12.63 11.45 -10.02
C ALA A 167 -13.11 10.30 -9.14
N GLY A 168 -13.54 10.62 -7.92
CA GLY A 168 -14.06 9.65 -6.97
C GLY A 168 -15.18 10.24 -6.13
N TYR A 169 -16.12 9.40 -5.78
CA TYR A 169 -17.21 9.69 -4.86
C TYR A 169 -17.45 8.51 -3.95
N GLN A 170 -17.53 8.74 -2.66
CA GLN A 170 -17.87 7.70 -1.68
C GLN A 170 -18.93 8.22 -0.72
N ARG A 171 -19.95 7.42 -0.50
CA ARG A 171 -20.94 7.62 0.55
C ARG A 171 -20.88 6.43 1.49
N GLN A 172 -20.60 6.70 2.75
CA GLN A 172 -20.53 5.68 3.82
C GLN A 172 -21.55 6.00 4.90
N GLY A 173 -22.45 5.06 5.14
CA GLY A 173 -23.37 5.09 6.28
C GLY A 173 -22.88 4.13 7.36
N VAL A 174 -22.88 4.57 8.59
CA VAL A 174 -22.57 3.78 9.78
C VAL A 174 -23.53 4.13 10.91
N HIS A 175 -23.58 3.32 11.94
CA HIS A 175 -24.31 3.61 13.15
C HIS A 175 -23.38 3.62 14.35
N TYR A 176 -23.59 4.56 15.28
CA TYR A 176 -22.98 4.50 16.59
C TYR A 176 -23.67 3.40 17.38
N TYR A 177 -22.98 2.32 17.71
CA TYR A 177 -23.55 1.16 18.41
C TYR A 177 -22.87 0.82 19.74
N GLY A 178 -21.97 1.71 20.22
CA GLY A 178 -21.20 1.53 21.45
C GLY A 178 -22.00 1.62 22.76
N PHE A 179 -23.32 1.69 22.71
CA PHE A 179 -24.22 1.79 23.85
C PHE A 179 -24.98 0.48 24.13
N SER A 180 -25.56 0.36 25.34
CA SER A 180 -26.43 -0.76 25.68
C SER A 180 -27.84 -0.56 25.09
N PRO A 181 -28.48 -1.57 24.50
CA PRO A 181 -29.88 -1.49 24.07
C PRO A 181 -30.87 -1.22 25.19
N LEU A 182 -30.46 -1.40 26.46
CA LEU A 182 -31.26 -1.06 27.63
C LEU A 182 -31.35 0.46 27.88
N ASP A 183 -30.51 1.24 27.21
CA ASP A 183 -30.59 2.70 27.20
C ASP A 183 -31.76 3.15 26.33
N THR A 184 -32.97 3.12 26.86
CA THR A 184 -34.24 3.41 26.16
C THR A 184 -34.33 4.83 25.59
N ASN A 185 -33.44 5.72 26.00
CA ASN A 185 -33.40 7.12 25.55
C ASN A 185 -32.71 7.31 24.19
N ILE A 186 -32.14 6.26 23.60
CA ILE A 186 -31.45 6.33 22.31
C ILE A 186 -32.38 5.81 21.18
N VAL A 187 -32.80 6.74 20.33
CA VAL A 187 -33.60 6.41 19.13
C VAL A 187 -32.66 5.98 18.02
N SER A 188 -32.99 4.89 17.30
CA SER A 188 -32.16 4.32 16.22
C SER A 188 -31.72 5.37 15.18
N ASP A 189 -32.60 6.26 14.76
CA ASP A 189 -32.28 7.32 13.80
C ASP A 189 -31.24 8.31 14.30
N SER A 190 -31.16 8.53 15.62
CA SER A 190 -30.16 9.43 16.21
C SER A 190 -28.75 8.85 16.17
N THR A 191 -28.61 7.54 15.96
CA THR A 191 -27.31 6.85 15.90
C THR A 191 -26.71 6.79 14.49
N ALA A 192 -27.52 7.08 13.46
CA ALA A 192 -27.06 7.01 12.08
C ALA A 192 -26.12 8.17 11.75
N GLN A 193 -24.99 7.85 11.15
CA GLN A 193 -24.03 8.80 10.60
C GLN A 193 -23.82 8.49 9.12
N VAL A 194 -23.66 9.54 8.33
CA VAL A 194 -23.39 9.43 6.88
C VAL A 194 -22.25 10.35 6.53
N TYR A 195 -21.23 9.79 5.94
CA TYR A 195 -20.09 10.51 5.40
C TYR A 195 -20.17 10.54 3.88
N VAL A 196 -19.90 11.70 3.31
CA VAL A 196 -19.78 11.88 1.87
C VAL A 196 -18.39 12.42 1.57
N GLN A 197 -17.68 11.74 0.68
CA GLN A 197 -16.35 12.11 0.25
C GLN A 197 -16.33 12.24 -1.27
N GLY A 198 -15.92 13.39 -1.77
CA GLY A 198 -15.70 13.68 -3.18
C GLY A 198 -14.22 13.95 -3.44
N ARG A 199 -13.69 13.48 -4.55
CA ARG A 199 -12.33 13.77 -4.98
C ARG A 199 -12.26 13.98 -6.47
N ALA A 200 -11.49 14.96 -6.90
CA ALA A 200 -11.13 15.18 -8.30
C ALA A 200 -9.66 15.56 -8.41
N SER A 201 -8.93 14.99 -9.36
CA SER A 201 -7.55 15.38 -9.59
C SER A 201 -7.20 15.40 -11.06
N VAL A 202 -6.28 16.30 -11.42
CA VAL A 202 -5.66 16.37 -12.75
C VAL A 202 -4.15 16.34 -12.56
N GLN A 203 -3.49 15.44 -13.26
CA GLN A 203 -2.03 15.31 -13.28
C GLN A 203 -1.51 15.43 -14.71
N ILE A 204 -0.41 16.13 -14.86
CA ILE A 204 0.34 16.24 -16.10
C ILE A 204 1.77 15.82 -15.79
N GLU A 205 2.31 14.88 -16.56
CA GLU A 205 3.66 14.35 -16.36
C GLU A 205 4.39 14.26 -17.71
N SER A 206 5.63 14.74 -17.76
CA SER A 206 6.49 14.63 -18.94
C SER A 206 6.95 13.18 -19.15
N GLN A 207 7.19 12.81 -20.40
CA GLN A 207 7.73 11.49 -20.77
C GLN A 207 9.25 11.49 -21.06
N HIS A 208 9.92 12.61 -20.86
CA HIS A 208 11.37 12.77 -21.17
C HIS A 208 12.29 12.31 -20.04
N ARG A 209 12.05 11.13 -19.47
CA ARG A 209 12.71 10.66 -18.24
C ARG A 209 14.24 10.60 -18.29
N THR A 210 14.82 10.52 -19.47
CA THR A 210 16.29 10.36 -19.67
C THR A 210 16.88 11.40 -20.61
N ASP A 211 16.10 12.36 -21.07
CA ASP A 211 16.57 13.40 -21.97
C ASP A 211 17.27 14.49 -21.18
N SER A 212 18.57 14.71 -21.47
CA SER A 212 19.38 15.75 -20.86
C SER A 212 19.03 17.15 -21.36
N ILE A 213 18.30 17.27 -22.47
CA ILE A 213 17.97 18.55 -23.11
C ILE A 213 16.73 19.17 -22.47
N PHE A 214 15.72 18.36 -22.17
CA PHE A 214 14.45 18.83 -21.62
C PHE A 214 14.28 18.46 -20.15
N PRO A 215 13.80 19.38 -19.31
CA PRO A 215 13.51 19.06 -17.92
C PRO A 215 12.30 18.11 -17.83
N ASN A 216 12.35 17.19 -16.87
CA ASN A 216 11.20 16.42 -16.47
C ASN A 216 10.31 17.27 -15.55
N TYR A 217 9.02 17.21 -15.76
CA TYR A 217 8.07 17.90 -14.90
C TYR A 217 6.86 17.01 -14.58
N ARG A 218 6.32 17.24 -13.40
CA ARG A 218 5.05 16.68 -12.94
C ARG A 218 4.28 17.78 -12.23
N ALA A 219 3.05 17.99 -12.63
CA ALA A 219 2.14 18.90 -11.97
C ALA A 219 0.84 18.17 -11.65
N LYS A 220 0.30 18.38 -10.45
CA LYS A 220 -0.95 17.78 -10.00
C LYS A 220 -1.78 18.81 -9.23
N VAL A 221 -3.06 18.86 -9.53
CA VAL A 221 -4.07 19.53 -8.73
C VAL A 221 -5.03 18.46 -8.21
N ASP A 222 -5.25 18.43 -6.91
CA ASP A 222 -6.11 17.47 -6.21
C ASP A 222 -7.09 18.23 -5.32
N PHE A 223 -8.36 18.05 -5.55
CA PHE A 223 -9.44 18.63 -4.75
C PHE A 223 -10.19 17.52 -4.03
N ARG A 224 -10.46 17.71 -2.74
CA ARG A 224 -11.23 16.80 -1.89
C ARG A 224 -12.29 17.58 -1.15
N HIS A 225 -13.48 16.99 -1.10
CA HIS A 225 -14.61 17.46 -0.31
C HIS A 225 -15.04 16.35 0.62
N ASN A 226 -15.19 16.65 1.91
CA ASN A 226 -15.72 15.74 2.91
C ASN A 226 -16.86 16.43 3.64
N SER A 227 -17.97 15.73 3.83
CA SER A 227 -19.10 16.24 4.61
C SER A 227 -19.76 15.10 5.38
N ASP A 228 -20.48 15.46 6.44
CA ASP A 228 -21.23 14.51 7.25
C ASP A 228 -22.68 14.93 7.49
N ARG A 229 -23.46 14.02 8.08
CA ARG A 229 -24.88 14.26 8.41
C ARG A 229 -25.08 15.39 9.43
N TYR A 230 -24.09 15.67 10.26
CA TYR A 230 -24.20 16.62 11.38
C TYR A 230 -23.67 18.01 11.07
N GLY A 231 -23.40 18.29 9.76
CA GLY A 231 -23.04 19.60 9.28
C GLY A 231 -21.56 19.94 9.39
N PHE A 232 -20.70 18.92 9.43
CA PHE A 232 -19.29 19.11 9.24
C PHE A 232 -18.97 19.10 7.74
N GLU A 233 -18.18 20.07 7.29
CA GLU A 233 -17.71 20.18 5.90
C GLU A 233 -16.22 20.53 5.85
N GLU A 234 -15.48 19.85 4.99
CA GLU A 234 -14.07 20.12 4.71
C GLU A 234 -13.84 20.18 3.20
N ASN A 235 -13.18 21.22 2.74
CA ASN A 235 -12.64 21.34 1.40
C ASN A 235 -11.12 21.41 1.48
N HIS A 236 -10.45 20.61 0.70
CA HIS A 236 -9.00 20.57 0.60
C HIS A 236 -8.57 20.66 -0.85
N LEU A 237 -7.83 21.70 -1.20
CA LEU A 237 -7.18 21.87 -2.49
C LEU A 237 -5.68 21.73 -2.33
N GLN A 238 -5.09 20.78 -3.04
CA GLN A 238 -3.65 20.59 -3.09
C GLN A 238 -3.13 20.85 -4.50
N VAL A 239 -2.12 21.66 -4.62
CA VAL A 239 -1.35 21.88 -5.85
C VAL A 239 0.07 21.37 -5.62
N PHE A 240 0.51 20.46 -6.45
CA PHE A 240 1.85 19.90 -6.42
C PHE A 240 2.56 20.13 -7.75
N GLY A 241 3.81 20.51 -7.69
CA GLY A 241 4.69 20.65 -8.84
C GLY A 241 6.06 20.06 -8.55
N GLU A 242 6.63 19.34 -9.49
CA GLU A 242 8.00 18.87 -9.47
C GLU A 242 8.65 19.18 -10.82
N LEU A 243 9.81 19.76 -10.77
CA LEU A 243 10.68 20.01 -11.91
C LEU A 243 12.05 19.43 -11.62
N ASN A 244 12.57 18.62 -12.52
CA ASN A 244 13.95 18.13 -12.39
C ASN A 244 14.63 18.06 -13.75
N HIS A 245 15.92 18.28 -13.73
CA HIS A 245 16.76 18.28 -14.91
C HIS A 245 18.00 17.43 -14.68
N PHE A 246 18.31 16.61 -15.65
CA PHE A 246 19.55 15.84 -15.63
C PHE A 246 20.74 16.80 -15.79
N THR A 247 21.76 16.61 -14.98
CA THR A 247 22.97 17.41 -15.03
C THR A 247 24.20 16.51 -14.79
N ASP A 248 25.22 16.77 -15.56
CA ASP A 248 26.51 16.06 -15.49
C ASP A 248 27.50 16.76 -14.56
N PHE A 249 27.04 17.78 -13.85
CA PHE A 249 27.84 18.59 -12.96
C PHE A 249 28.00 17.87 -11.62
N PHE A 250 29.22 17.58 -11.19
CA PHE A 250 29.56 16.87 -9.93
C PHE A 250 29.03 15.42 -9.78
N ALA A 251 28.88 14.69 -10.83
CA ALA A 251 28.26 13.36 -10.79
C ALA A 251 26.83 13.35 -10.23
N ALA A 252 26.13 14.49 -10.29
CA ALA A 252 24.73 14.56 -9.99
C ALA A 252 23.93 13.98 -11.16
N GLU A 253 22.91 13.17 -10.85
CA GLU A 253 21.98 12.68 -11.86
C GLU A 253 20.88 13.70 -12.14
N PHE A 254 20.36 14.36 -11.10
CA PHE A 254 19.27 15.33 -11.21
C PHE A 254 19.39 16.46 -10.21
N LEU A 255 19.16 17.66 -10.69
CA LEU A 255 18.85 18.85 -9.86
C LEU A 255 17.35 19.09 -9.97
N GLY A 256 16.67 19.25 -8.84
CA GLY A 256 15.22 19.36 -8.85
C GLY A 256 14.64 20.30 -7.82
N LEU A 257 13.39 20.68 -8.07
CA LEU A 257 12.57 21.48 -7.17
C LEU A 257 11.19 20.85 -7.06
N ARG A 258 10.74 20.63 -5.83
CA ARG A 258 9.35 20.25 -5.50
C ARG A 258 8.69 21.41 -4.79
N ALA A 259 7.47 21.70 -5.18
CA ALA A 259 6.61 22.64 -4.50
C ALA A 259 5.24 22.01 -4.24
N LYS A 260 4.75 22.18 -3.04
CA LYS A 260 3.42 21.70 -2.64
C LYS A 260 2.70 22.83 -1.91
N THR A 261 1.48 23.10 -2.31
CA THR A 261 0.60 24.06 -1.65
C THR A 261 -0.68 23.36 -1.29
N ASP A 262 -1.03 23.42 -0.03
CA ASP A 262 -2.23 22.85 0.54
C ASP A 262 -3.10 23.99 1.09
N PHE A 263 -4.33 24.06 0.65
CA PHE A 263 -5.35 24.96 1.15
C PHE A 263 -6.51 24.16 1.72
N TRP A 264 -6.83 24.38 2.99
CA TRP A 264 -7.96 23.76 3.69
C TRP A 264 -8.94 24.82 4.13
N GLN A 265 -10.21 24.48 3.98
CA GLN A 265 -11.33 25.21 4.54
C GLN A 265 -12.23 24.19 5.22
N TYR A 266 -12.56 24.41 6.48
CA TYR A 266 -13.56 23.60 7.12
C TYR A 266 -14.60 24.47 7.83
N SER A 267 -15.79 23.91 7.99
CA SER A 267 -16.86 24.51 8.78
C SER A 267 -17.60 23.47 9.58
N TYR A 268 -17.99 23.85 10.78
CA TYR A 268 -18.83 23.05 11.67
C TYR A 268 -19.69 23.93 12.53
N GLN A 269 -21.01 23.76 12.49
CA GLN A 269 -21.99 24.54 13.27
C GLN A 269 -21.77 26.06 13.17
N GLY A 270 -21.50 26.56 11.98
CA GLY A 270 -21.32 27.99 11.72
C GLY A 270 -19.95 28.55 12.12
N LYS A 271 -19.05 27.73 12.64
CA LYS A 271 -17.65 28.09 12.87
C LYS A 271 -16.81 27.56 11.72
N GLY A 272 -16.03 28.44 11.10
CA GLY A 272 -15.11 28.09 10.03
C GLY A 272 -13.65 28.27 10.45
N SER A 273 -12.75 27.58 9.79
CA SER A 273 -11.31 27.74 9.92
C SER A 273 -10.63 27.43 8.60
N ASP A 274 -9.64 28.23 8.26
CA ASP A 274 -8.87 28.10 7.03
C ASP A 274 -7.40 27.85 7.36
N ALA A 275 -6.73 27.08 6.51
CA ALA A 275 -5.29 26.91 6.59
C ALA A 275 -4.66 26.89 5.20
N LEU A 276 -3.52 27.51 5.08
CA LEU A 276 -2.69 27.49 3.87
C LEU A 276 -1.28 27.08 4.28
N ILE A 277 -0.74 26.03 3.67
CA ILE A 277 0.63 25.59 3.88
C ILE A 277 1.30 25.46 2.52
N VAL A 278 2.47 26.06 2.37
CA VAL A 278 3.33 25.97 1.19
C VAL A 278 4.62 25.31 1.61
N ASP A 279 5.00 24.24 0.93
CA ASP A 279 6.25 23.50 1.13
C ASP A 279 7.08 23.58 -0.16
N ILE A 280 8.30 24.08 -0.05
CA ILE A 280 9.23 24.20 -1.17
C ILE A 280 10.48 23.39 -0.84
N ASN A 281 10.85 22.46 -1.69
CA ASN A 281 11.96 21.54 -1.48
C ASN A 281 12.87 21.51 -2.71
N PRO A 282 13.91 22.32 -2.78
CA PRO A 282 15.02 22.08 -3.70
C PRO A 282 15.80 20.83 -3.28
N TYR A 283 16.22 20.04 -4.25
CA TYR A 283 16.98 18.82 -4.02
C TYR A 283 17.98 18.54 -5.13
N ILE A 284 19.00 17.79 -4.77
CA ILE A 284 19.95 17.20 -5.70
C ILE A 284 19.97 15.69 -5.49
N ARG A 285 19.90 14.94 -6.57
CA ARG A 285 20.01 13.49 -6.55
C ARG A 285 21.35 13.10 -7.15
N LEU A 286 22.16 12.47 -6.33
CA LEU A 286 23.47 11.96 -6.67
C LEU A 286 23.40 10.45 -6.73
N GLY A 287 24.01 9.82 -7.72
CA GLY A 287 23.97 8.37 -7.77
C GLY A 287 24.92 7.75 -8.74
N ARG A 288 25.14 6.48 -8.53
CA ARG A 288 25.83 5.54 -9.42
C ARG A 288 25.08 4.22 -9.41
N ARG A 289 25.59 3.25 -10.15
CA ARG A 289 24.97 1.93 -10.33
C ARG A 289 24.57 1.24 -9.00
N ASN A 290 25.35 1.41 -7.95
CA ASN A 290 25.17 0.71 -6.69
C ASN A 290 24.70 1.60 -5.51
N TRP A 291 24.57 2.90 -5.70
CA TRP A 291 24.03 3.78 -4.66
C TRP A 291 23.32 4.99 -5.28
N ASN A 292 22.37 5.52 -4.53
CA ASN A 292 21.67 6.76 -4.83
C ASN A 292 21.42 7.51 -3.52
N VAL A 293 21.66 8.81 -3.55
CA VAL A 293 21.41 9.71 -2.42
C VAL A 293 20.70 10.95 -2.94
N GLU A 294 19.59 11.30 -2.32
CA GLU A 294 18.88 12.55 -2.55
C GLU A 294 19.14 13.45 -1.33
N LEU A 295 19.66 14.64 -1.60
CA LEU A 295 19.93 15.68 -0.61
C LEU A 295 19.02 16.87 -0.91
N GLY A 296 18.19 17.24 0.04
CA GLY A 296 17.28 18.36 -0.08
C GLY A 296 17.06 19.05 1.26
N ALA A 297 16.45 20.22 1.19
CA ALA A 297 15.93 20.94 2.34
C ALA A 297 14.57 21.51 2.00
N ALA A 298 13.57 21.24 2.84
CA ALA A 298 12.25 21.78 2.65
C ALA A 298 12.03 22.98 3.55
N VAL A 299 11.44 24.03 2.99
CA VAL A 299 10.91 25.17 3.72
C VAL A 299 9.40 25.10 3.65
N ALA A 300 8.76 24.90 4.80
CA ALA A 300 7.31 24.92 4.93
C ALA A 300 6.87 26.21 5.62
N ALA A 301 6.07 27.00 4.93
CA ALA A 301 5.54 28.25 5.43
C ALA A 301 4.03 28.28 5.26
N GLY A 302 3.33 28.96 6.15
CA GLY A 302 1.87 29.03 6.02
C GLY A 302 1.18 29.76 7.15
N LYS A 303 -0.13 29.65 7.11
CA LYS A 303 -1.02 30.22 8.12
C LYS A 303 -2.08 29.18 8.47
N ASN A 304 -2.30 28.98 9.76
CA ASN A 304 -3.38 28.20 10.30
C ASN A 304 -4.23 29.08 11.19
N ASP A 305 -5.41 29.44 10.71
CA ASP A 305 -6.26 30.49 11.30
C ASP A 305 -5.48 31.81 11.48
N SER A 306 -5.14 32.16 12.72
CA SER A 306 -4.37 33.37 13.07
C SER A 306 -2.88 33.11 13.30
N THR A 307 -2.43 31.85 13.26
CA THR A 307 -1.03 31.48 13.60
C THR A 307 -0.21 31.34 12.34
N ASN A 308 0.90 32.05 12.27
CA ASN A 308 1.88 31.88 11.20
C ASN A 308 2.79 30.69 11.50
N LEU A 309 3.11 29.92 10.47
CA LEU A 309 3.97 28.75 10.49
C LEU A 309 5.21 29.02 9.62
N LEU A 310 6.38 28.68 10.13
CA LEU A 310 7.62 28.65 9.33
C LEU A 310 8.53 27.58 9.90
N TYR A 311 8.83 26.58 9.07
CA TYR A 311 9.68 25.45 9.44
C TYR A 311 10.66 25.14 8.33
N ILE A 312 11.84 24.64 8.71
CA ILE A 312 12.86 24.16 7.78
C ILE A 312 13.20 22.72 8.16
N TYR A 313 13.17 21.83 7.19
CA TYR A 313 13.46 20.41 7.38
C TYR A 313 14.60 19.95 6.47
N PRO A 314 15.53 19.12 6.96
CA PRO A 314 16.34 18.31 6.06
C PRO A 314 15.42 17.31 5.33
N ARG A 315 15.70 17.03 4.07
CA ARG A 315 15.09 15.92 3.31
C ARG A 315 16.20 15.15 2.62
N ILE A 316 16.71 14.17 3.33
CA ILE A 316 17.83 13.36 2.88
C ILE A 316 17.35 11.91 2.83
N SER A 317 17.59 11.25 1.72
CA SER A 317 17.31 9.82 1.62
C SER A 317 18.34 9.15 0.72
N GLY A 318 18.64 7.90 1.00
CA GLY A 318 19.58 7.18 0.18
C GLY A 318 19.46 5.67 0.34
N HIS A 319 20.00 4.99 -0.65
CA HIS A 319 20.19 3.56 -0.58
C HIS A 319 21.53 3.16 -1.18
N TRP A 320 22.08 2.08 -0.66
CA TRP A 320 23.33 1.51 -1.09
C TRP A 320 23.22 0.00 -1.25
N ASN A 321 23.44 -0.49 -2.46
CA ASN A 321 23.50 -1.90 -2.80
C ASN A 321 24.88 -2.45 -2.43
N LEU A 322 25.04 -2.93 -1.20
CA LEU A 322 26.32 -3.47 -0.72
C LEU A 322 26.69 -4.77 -1.41
N PHE A 323 25.74 -5.68 -1.54
CA PHE A 323 25.92 -7.00 -2.16
C PHE A 323 24.83 -7.25 -3.21
N SER A 324 24.86 -6.48 -4.31
CA SER A 324 23.90 -6.61 -5.41
C SER A 324 22.44 -6.56 -4.88
N LYS A 325 21.65 -7.61 -5.17
CA LYS A 325 20.26 -7.74 -4.68
C LYS A 325 20.14 -8.29 -3.25
N TYR A 326 21.23 -8.80 -2.69
CA TYR A 326 21.19 -9.50 -1.41
C TYR A 326 21.12 -8.55 -0.22
N ILE A 327 21.85 -7.44 -0.27
CA ILE A 327 21.87 -6.46 0.82
C ILE A 327 21.83 -5.06 0.25
N VAL A 328 20.73 -4.36 0.51
CA VAL A 328 20.53 -2.95 0.20
C VAL A 328 20.25 -2.22 1.50
N VAL A 329 21.18 -1.40 1.91
CA VAL A 329 21.01 -0.50 3.06
C VAL A 329 20.24 0.72 2.59
N HIS A 330 19.29 1.20 3.39
CA HIS A 330 18.58 2.45 3.12
C HIS A 330 18.46 3.27 4.40
N ALA A 331 18.44 4.56 4.23
CA ALA A 331 18.21 5.50 5.32
C ALA A 331 17.52 6.76 4.79
N SER A 332 16.71 7.37 5.63
CA SER A 332 16.12 8.68 5.35
C SER A 332 16.00 9.51 6.62
N ILE A 333 16.09 10.83 6.43
CA ILE A 333 15.78 11.82 7.45
C ILE A 333 14.95 12.91 6.81
N GLY A 334 13.90 13.34 7.51
CA GLY A 334 12.99 14.37 7.03
C GLY A 334 12.18 14.98 8.15
N GLY A 335 11.22 15.78 7.75
CA GLY A 335 10.20 16.37 8.59
C GLY A 335 9.09 16.92 7.72
N ASN A 336 7.93 17.16 8.28
CA ASN A 336 6.83 17.80 7.59
C ASN A 336 5.90 18.55 8.54
N VAL A 337 5.08 19.41 7.95
CA VAL A 337 3.92 20.00 8.61
C VAL A 337 2.71 19.78 7.71
N GLU A 338 1.61 19.36 8.32
CA GLU A 338 0.35 19.16 7.60
C GLU A 338 -0.83 19.42 8.54
N ARG A 339 -1.94 19.86 7.98
CA ARG A 339 -3.19 19.93 8.72
C ARG A 339 -3.84 18.56 8.72
N LEU A 340 -4.40 18.17 9.86
CA LEU A 340 -5.25 16.99 9.94
C LEU A 340 -6.47 17.16 9.05
N SER A 341 -6.77 16.14 8.26
CA SER A 341 -7.97 16.07 7.44
C SER A 341 -9.08 15.33 8.19
N TYR A 342 -10.27 15.92 8.20
CA TYR A 342 -11.47 15.24 8.69
C TYR A 342 -11.71 13.93 7.94
N GLY A 343 -11.55 13.97 6.60
CA GLY A 343 -11.67 12.77 5.77
C GLY A 343 -10.76 11.64 6.21
N ASN A 344 -9.53 11.93 6.65
CA ASN A 344 -8.61 10.94 7.16
C ASN A 344 -9.05 10.39 8.53
N LEU A 345 -9.48 11.26 9.43
CA LEU A 345 -9.93 10.87 10.75
C LEU A 345 -11.14 9.91 10.71
N ILE A 346 -12.13 10.19 9.84
CA ILE A 346 -13.32 9.33 9.72
C ILE A 346 -13.04 8.00 9.00
N GLN A 347 -12.04 7.94 8.14
CA GLN A 347 -11.59 6.68 7.54
C GLN A 347 -10.90 5.77 8.57
N GLU A 348 -10.13 6.36 9.47
CA GLU A 348 -9.51 5.64 10.58
C GLU A 348 -10.55 5.21 11.62
N ASN A 349 -11.35 6.15 12.10
CA ASN A 349 -12.43 5.89 13.07
C ASN A 349 -13.77 6.47 12.61
N PRO A 350 -14.65 5.65 12.00
CA PRO A 350 -15.95 6.13 11.51
C PRO A 350 -16.96 6.45 12.64
N PHE A 351 -16.58 6.24 13.90
CA PHE A 351 -17.41 6.55 15.07
C PHE A 351 -17.04 7.89 15.71
N LEU A 352 -16.38 8.76 14.98
CA LEU A 352 -16.09 10.13 15.39
C LEU A 352 -17.39 10.93 15.49
N SER A 353 -17.78 11.36 16.68
CA SER A 353 -19.04 12.08 16.95
C SER A 353 -18.85 13.53 17.34
N ARG A 354 -17.63 13.89 17.74
CA ARG A 354 -17.29 15.25 18.14
C ARG A 354 -15.91 15.62 17.63
N LEU A 355 -15.84 16.76 16.99
CA LEU A 355 -14.61 17.38 16.57
C LEU A 355 -14.64 18.86 16.96
N ASP A 356 -13.88 19.22 17.97
CA ASP A 356 -13.84 20.60 18.45
C ASP A 356 -13.02 21.51 17.52
N SER A 357 -11.93 20.99 16.98
CA SER A 357 -11.08 21.69 16.02
C SER A 357 -10.17 20.70 15.27
N LEU A 358 -9.76 21.05 14.07
CA LEU A 358 -8.69 20.37 13.33
C LEU A 358 -7.36 21.07 13.61
N SER A 359 -6.41 20.35 14.17
CA SER A 359 -5.08 20.85 14.46
C SER A 359 -4.12 20.67 13.29
N THR A 360 -3.08 21.48 13.24
CA THR A 360 -1.93 21.27 12.37
C THR A 360 -0.92 20.38 13.10
N GLN A 361 -0.58 19.28 12.47
CA GLN A 361 0.45 18.37 12.95
C GLN A 361 1.81 18.82 12.43
N HIS A 362 2.79 18.82 13.30
CA HIS A 362 4.17 19.14 12.97
C HIS A 362 5.06 17.96 13.35
N LYS A 363 5.75 17.39 12.36
CA LYS A 363 6.79 16.38 12.54
C LYS A 363 8.14 17.03 12.31
N PRO A 364 8.80 17.56 13.35
CA PRO A 364 10.11 18.21 13.20
C PRO A 364 11.18 17.25 12.70
N ILE A 365 11.08 16.00 13.05
CA ILE A 365 12.04 14.97 12.63
C ILE A 365 11.37 13.61 12.43
N GLU A 366 11.74 12.97 11.34
CA GLU A 366 11.42 11.58 11.02
C GLU A 366 12.68 10.93 10.45
N ILE A 367 13.18 9.88 11.09
CA ILE A 367 14.37 9.15 10.69
C ILE A 367 13.99 7.70 10.47
N SER A 368 14.45 7.12 9.37
CA SER A 368 14.35 5.67 9.18
C SER A 368 15.66 5.12 8.64
N ALA A 369 16.01 3.91 9.08
CA ALA A 369 17.14 3.18 8.58
C ALA A 369 16.84 1.69 8.56
N GLY A 370 17.34 0.99 7.55
CA GLY A 370 17.08 -0.44 7.45
C GLY A 370 17.89 -1.12 6.37
N ILE A 371 17.71 -2.41 6.32
CA ILE A 371 18.29 -3.30 5.34
C ILE A 371 17.17 -4.06 4.66
N ARG A 372 17.22 -4.15 3.35
CA ARG A 372 16.34 -4.98 2.54
C ARG A 372 17.14 -5.76 1.51
N GLY A 373 16.61 -6.87 1.08
CA GLY A 373 17.29 -7.68 0.08
C GLY A 373 16.54 -8.97 -0.24
N ALA A 374 17.20 -9.86 -0.95
CA ALA A 374 16.68 -11.17 -1.27
C ALA A 374 17.72 -12.24 -0.94
N PHE A 375 17.36 -13.24 -0.16
CA PHE A 375 18.23 -14.41 0.08
C PHE A 375 18.33 -15.28 -1.17
N SER A 376 17.28 -15.31 -1.96
CA SER A 376 17.20 -16.03 -3.23
C SER A 376 16.25 -15.29 -4.18
N ASN A 377 16.00 -15.87 -5.35
CA ASN A 377 14.97 -15.32 -6.25
C ASN A 377 13.56 -15.41 -5.65
N ASP A 378 13.35 -16.32 -4.70
CA ASP A 378 12.04 -16.62 -4.13
C ASP A 378 11.82 -15.98 -2.76
N ILE A 379 12.87 -15.53 -2.06
CA ILE A 379 12.78 -15.01 -0.69
C ILE A 379 13.36 -13.61 -0.61
N SER A 380 12.55 -12.65 -0.23
CA SER A 380 12.96 -11.28 0.07
C SER A 380 12.68 -10.90 1.52
N TYR A 381 13.45 -9.99 2.04
CA TYR A 381 13.35 -9.53 3.42
C TYR A 381 13.55 -8.02 3.54
N LYS A 382 13.03 -7.46 4.61
CA LYS A 382 13.28 -6.08 5.05
C LYS A 382 13.37 -6.05 6.57
N VAL A 383 14.25 -5.24 7.12
CA VAL A 383 14.42 -5.02 8.58
C VAL A 383 14.86 -3.59 8.78
N GLY A 384 14.33 -2.92 9.77
CA GLY A 384 14.76 -1.57 10.07
C GLY A 384 14.17 -0.99 11.33
N ILE A 385 14.51 0.27 11.54
CA ILE A 385 14.04 1.10 12.64
C ILE A 385 13.61 2.44 12.08
N ALA A 386 12.53 2.98 12.65
CA ALA A 386 12.07 4.32 12.37
C ALA A 386 11.84 5.07 13.69
N TYR A 387 12.19 6.35 13.70
CA TYR A 387 11.90 7.26 14.79
C TYR A 387 11.19 8.49 14.24
N SER A 388 10.14 8.92 14.91
CA SER A 388 9.47 10.19 14.60
C SER A 388 9.07 10.93 15.87
N ALA A 389 9.29 12.24 15.87
CA ALA A 389 8.72 13.15 16.84
C ALA A 389 7.56 13.89 16.15
N GLN A 390 6.40 13.92 16.77
CA GLN A 390 5.19 14.53 16.22
C GLN A 390 4.53 15.40 17.26
N GLN A 391 4.31 16.66 16.96
CA GLN A 391 3.52 17.58 17.74
C GLN A 391 2.06 17.54 17.28
N ASN A 392 1.13 17.65 18.22
CA ASN A 392 -0.32 17.59 17.96
C ASN A 392 -0.77 16.30 17.25
N ALA A 393 -0.24 15.15 17.65
CA ALA A 393 -0.74 13.86 17.19
C ALA A 393 -2.19 13.67 17.66
N ALA A 394 -3.07 13.17 16.79
CA ALA A 394 -4.46 12.91 17.12
C ALA A 394 -4.63 11.56 17.79
N PHE A 395 -5.44 11.52 18.85
CA PHE A 395 -5.86 10.33 19.56
C PHE A 395 -7.37 10.32 19.73
N TYR A 396 -7.99 9.16 19.59
CA TYR A 396 -9.42 8.99 19.75
C TYR A 396 -9.76 8.72 21.22
N ALA A 397 -10.47 9.65 21.81
CA ALA A 397 -10.97 9.54 23.18
C ALA A 397 -12.46 9.18 23.16
N ALA A 398 -12.83 8.09 23.81
CA ALA A 398 -14.21 7.67 23.90
C ALA A 398 -15.04 8.68 24.71
N ASP A 399 -16.20 9.05 24.19
CA ASP A 399 -17.17 9.90 24.84
C ASP A 399 -18.46 9.10 25.13
N SER A 400 -18.73 8.85 26.39
CA SER A 400 -19.88 8.06 26.81
C SER A 400 -21.15 8.89 26.97
N SER A 401 -21.12 10.18 26.60
CA SER A 401 -22.32 11.05 26.72
C SER A 401 -23.37 10.62 25.67
N LEU A 402 -24.64 10.71 26.06
CA LEU A 402 -25.76 10.48 25.15
C LEU A 402 -25.80 11.53 24.04
N THR A 403 -25.37 12.76 24.33
CA THR A 403 -25.29 13.86 23.37
C THR A 403 -24.35 13.52 22.21
N HIS A 404 -23.25 12.84 22.51
CA HIS A 404 -22.26 12.42 21.51
C HIS A 404 -22.43 10.94 21.10
N ARG A 405 -23.55 10.32 21.43
CA ARG A 405 -23.94 8.96 20.98
C ARG A 405 -22.93 7.88 21.31
N HIS A 406 -22.19 8.04 22.40
CA HIS A 406 -21.09 7.16 22.78
C HIS A 406 -20.01 7.00 21.69
N GLY A 407 -19.83 8.02 20.88
CA GLY A 407 -18.78 8.07 19.84
C GLY A 407 -17.42 8.49 20.40
N PHE A 408 -16.60 9.05 19.53
CA PHE A 408 -15.24 9.48 19.87
C PHE A 408 -15.06 10.98 19.61
N SER A 409 -14.25 11.60 20.44
CA SER A 409 -13.67 12.92 20.23
C SER A 409 -12.18 12.79 19.87
N VAL A 410 -11.60 13.84 19.30
CA VAL A 410 -10.16 13.91 19.05
C VAL A 410 -9.48 14.66 20.18
N ARG A 411 -8.44 14.08 20.75
CA ARG A 411 -7.50 14.73 21.65
C ARG A 411 -6.13 14.82 20.99
N TYR A 412 -5.41 15.87 21.29
CA TYR A 412 -4.09 16.14 20.73
C TYR A 412 -3.03 16.04 21.81
N ASP A 413 -1.93 15.37 21.51
CA ASP A 413 -0.74 15.32 22.38
C ASP A 413 0.51 15.23 21.51
N ASN A 414 1.67 15.48 22.10
CA ASN A 414 2.94 15.21 21.45
C ASN A 414 3.26 13.73 21.53
N LEU A 415 3.79 13.19 20.44
CA LEU A 415 4.06 11.76 20.30
C LEU A 415 5.44 11.52 19.75
N ASN A 416 6.28 10.84 20.51
CA ASN A 416 7.52 10.26 20.05
C ASN A 416 7.31 8.77 19.77
N THR A 417 7.61 8.32 18.56
CA THR A 417 7.46 6.91 18.19
C THR A 417 8.81 6.35 17.76
N THR A 418 9.22 5.25 18.40
CA THR A 418 10.29 4.40 17.89
C THR A 418 9.69 3.10 17.43
N GLU A 419 9.85 2.78 16.17
CA GLU A 419 9.29 1.59 15.56
C GLU A 419 10.39 0.67 15.03
N PHE A 420 10.33 -0.59 15.40
CA PHE A 420 11.14 -1.66 14.84
C PHE A 420 10.32 -2.43 13.83
N TYR A 421 10.86 -2.72 12.68
CA TYR A 421 10.12 -3.40 11.64
C TYR A 421 10.89 -4.47 10.88
N ALA A 422 10.21 -5.54 10.39
CA ALA A 422 10.71 -6.47 9.43
C ALA A 422 9.61 -7.12 8.61
N GLY A 423 9.96 -7.58 7.48
CA GLY A 423 9.11 -8.38 6.62
C GLY A 423 9.92 -9.50 5.99
N LEU A 424 9.25 -10.61 5.79
CA LEU A 424 9.76 -11.76 5.07
C LEU A 424 8.71 -12.16 4.03
N HIS A 425 9.09 -12.16 2.77
CA HIS A 425 8.20 -12.52 1.69
C HIS A 425 8.79 -13.67 0.89
N PHE A 426 8.00 -14.71 0.72
CA PHE A 426 8.31 -15.88 -0.08
C PHE A 426 7.38 -15.94 -1.29
N HIS A 427 7.93 -16.19 -2.46
CA HIS A 427 7.14 -16.46 -3.66
C HIS A 427 7.77 -17.60 -4.46
N ARG A 428 6.97 -18.51 -4.92
CA ARG A 428 7.40 -19.60 -5.79
C ARG A 428 6.63 -19.53 -7.10
N GLY A 429 7.22 -18.82 -8.04
CA GLY A 429 6.56 -18.48 -9.30
C GLY A 429 5.24 -17.75 -9.03
N GLU A 430 4.20 -18.08 -9.79
CA GLU A 430 2.85 -17.54 -9.59
C GLU A 430 2.00 -18.37 -8.62
N LYS A 431 2.47 -19.55 -8.22
CA LYS A 431 1.67 -20.53 -7.48
C LYS A 431 1.54 -20.24 -6.00
N LEU A 432 2.59 -19.77 -5.37
CA LEU A 432 2.60 -19.57 -3.92
C LEU A 432 3.25 -18.24 -3.57
N ARG A 433 2.54 -17.43 -2.78
CA ARG A 433 3.05 -16.20 -2.17
C ARG A 433 2.72 -16.24 -0.70
N ILE A 434 3.70 -15.98 0.14
CA ILE A 434 3.54 -15.85 1.58
C ILE A 434 4.28 -14.59 2.00
N GLY A 435 3.62 -13.72 2.74
CA GLY A 435 4.18 -12.52 3.34
C GLY A 435 3.99 -12.54 4.84
N LEU A 436 5.01 -12.21 5.58
CA LEU A 436 4.98 -11.96 7.01
C LEU A 436 5.54 -10.57 7.25
N ASP A 437 4.72 -9.70 7.80
CA ASP A 437 5.11 -8.38 8.27
C ASP A 437 4.71 -8.27 9.74
N ALA A 438 5.58 -7.79 10.50
CA ALA A 438 5.34 -7.65 11.91
C ALA A 438 5.88 -6.30 12.43
N SER A 439 5.23 -5.39 13.46
CA SER A 439 5.63 -4.07 14.02
C SER A 439 5.65 -4.01 15.52
N TYR A 440 6.75 -3.45 16.04
CA TYR A 440 6.82 -3.12 17.44
C TYR A 440 7.16 -1.64 17.62
N SER A 441 6.22 -0.90 18.21
CA SER A 441 6.32 0.54 18.44
C SER A 441 6.42 0.84 19.93
N ILE A 442 7.31 1.76 20.27
CA ILE A 442 7.43 2.35 21.60
C ILE A 442 6.94 3.78 21.49
N PHE A 443 5.98 4.15 22.32
CA PHE A 443 5.35 5.46 22.33
C PHE A 443 5.83 6.27 23.54
N GLY A 444 6.21 7.52 23.32
CA GLY A 444 6.44 8.52 24.36
C GLY A 444 5.43 9.66 24.17
N LEU A 445 4.72 10.02 25.22
CA LEU A 445 3.66 11.02 25.24
C LEU A 445 4.01 12.11 26.25
N ASP A 446 3.46 13.30 26.11
CA ASP A 446 3.71 14.40 27.04
C ASP A 446 2.60 14.49 28.13
N SER A 447 1.33 14.34 27.74
CA SER A 447 0.19 14.59 28.61
C SER A 447 -0.70 13.37 28.80
N LEU A 448 -0.84 12.53 27.78
CA LEU A 448 -1.65 11.31 27.87
C LEU A 448 -0.85 10.20 28.54
N GLU A 449 -1.51 9.39 29.36
CA GLU A 449 -0.89 8.24 30.02
C GLU A 449 -0.57 7.12 29.03
N GLU A 450 -1.41 6.95 27.98
CA GLU A 450 -1.27 5.89 26.98
C GLU A 450 -1.62 6.37 25.57
N ALA A 451 -1.03 5.72 24.58
CA ALA A 451 -1.30 5.98 23.16
C ALA A 451 -2.62 5.32 22.75
N PHE A 452 -3.75 6.02 22.94
CA PHE A 452 -5.08 5.47 22.71
C PHE A 452 -5.25 4.91 21.30
N HIS A 453 -5.75 3.65 21.22
CA HIS A 453 -6.03 2.89 20.01
C HIS A 453 -4.79 2.68 19.10
N ARG A 454 -3.57 2.77 19.66
CA ARG A 454 -2.32 2.48 18.97
C ARG A 454 -1.67 1.23 19.58
N PRO A 455 -1.72 0.07 18.90
CA PRO A 455 -1.08 -1.15 19.42
C PRO A 455 0.44 -1.06 19.32
N ALA A 456 1.13 -1.50 20.37
CA ALA A 456 2.59 -1.58 20.35
C ALA A 456 3.09 -2.69 19.41
N LEU A 457 2.41 -3.83 19.37
CA LEU A 457 2.78 -4.98 18.53
C LEU A 457 1.70 -5.26 17.49
N GLN A 458 2.11 -5.40 16.24
CA GLN A 458 1.25 -5.84 15.14
C GLN A 458 1.98 -6.89 14.31
N ILE A 459 1.29 -7.97 13.94
CA ILE A 459 1.82 -9.00 13.04
C ILE A 459 0.75 -9.28 11.99
N LYS A 460 1.14 -9.26 10.74
CA LYS A 460 0.29 -9.62 9.61
C LYS A 460 0.97 -10.69 8.77
N THR A 461 0.25 -11.77 8.51
CA THR A 461 0.67 -12.81 7.58
C THR A 461 -0.35 -12.90 6.47
N SER A 462 0.09 -12.89 5.24
CA SER A 462 -0.75 -13.10 4.07
C SER A 462 -0.22 -14.30 3.27
N ALA A 463 -1.13 -15.12 2.76
CA ALA A 463 -0.80 -16.24 1.89
C ALA A 463 -1.75 -16.29 0.70
N ALA A 464 -1.22 -16.56 -0.48
CA ALA A 464 -2.00 -16.82 -1.69
C ALA A 464 -1.44 -18.07 -2.37
N TYR A 465 -2.31 -19.03 -2.61
CA TYR A 465 -1.95 -20.30 -3.21
C TYR A 465 -2.85 -20.62 -4.40
N GLN A 466 -2.23 -20.79 -5.57
CA GLN A 466 -2.88 -21.21 -6.80
C GLN A 466 -2.81 -22.72 -6.91
N LEU A 467 -3.89 -23.41 -6.59
CA LEU A 467 -4.02 -24.86 -6.71
C LEU A 467 -4.48 -25.21 -8.14
N GLY A 468 -3.54 -25.70 -8.94
CA GLY A 468 -3.77 -25.90 -10.36
C GLY A 468 -4.08 -24.58 -11.07
N GLU A 469 -4.90 -24.64 -12.14
CA GLU A 469 -5.28 -23.45 -12.91
C GLU A 469 -6.61 -22.82 -12.44
N LYS A 470 -7.38 -23.56 -11.63
CA LYS A 470 -8.78 -23.21 -11.35
C LYS A 470 -9.04 -22.69 -9.95
N ILE A 471 -8.25 -23.06 -8.96
CA ILE A 471 -8.54 -22.71 -7.56
C ILE A 471 -7.47 -21.74 -7.06
N LEU A 472 -7.91 -20.61 -6.54
CA LEU A 472 -7.05 -19.66 -5.84
C LEU A 472 -7.55 -19.53 -4.40
N VAL A 473 -6.67 -19.78 -3.46
CA VAL A 473 -6.95 -19.62 -2.01
C VAL A 473 -6.09 -18.49 -1.49
N ARG A 474 -6.69 -17.55 -0.74
CA ARG A 474 -6.03 -16.46 -0.02
C ARG A 474 -6.35 -16.57 1.45
N ALA A 475 -5.37 -16.37 2.29
CA ALA A 475 -5.54 -16.32 3.74
C ALA A 475 -4.78 -15.11 4.29
N ASP A 476 -5.42 -14.37 5.17
CA ASP A 476 -4.83 -13.29 5.94
C ASP A 476 -4.98 -13.61 7.43
N LEU A 477 -3.87 -13.60 8.16
CA LEU A 477 -3.82 -13.75 9.60
C LEU A 477 -3.28 -12.45 10.18
N PHE A 478 -3.87 -11.96 11.25
CA PHE A 478 -3.33 -10.79 11.92
C PHE A 478 -3.42 -10.92 13.44
N PHE A 479 -2.41 -10.39 14.08
CA PHE A 479 -2.35 -10.23 15.51
C PHE A 479 -2.14 -8.75 15.82
N ILE A 480 -2.96 -8.21 16.70
CA ILE A 480 -2.88 -6.85 17.21
C ILE A 480 -2.69 -6.98 18.71
N GLY A 481 -1.58 -6.45 19.22
CA GLY A 481 -1.27 -6.46 20.64
C GLY A 481 -2.23 -5.58 21.45
N THR A 482 -2.01 -5.52 22.74
CA THR A 482 -2.76 -4.68 23.66
C THR A 482 -2.86 -3.24 23.15
N GLN A 483 -4.04 -2.66 23.25
CA GLN A 483 -4.33 -1.27 23.01
C GLN A 483 -4.95 -0.65 24.26
N TYR A 484 -4.94 0.66 24.34
CA TYR A 484 -5.52 1.40 25.44
C TYR A 484 -6.55 2.39 24.92
N SER A 485 -7.52 2.71 25.75
CA SER A 485 -8.51 3.76 25.51
C SER A 485 -8.77 4.52 26.80
N ASN A 486 -9.27 5.73 26.71
CA ASN A 486 -9.84 6.37 27.88
C ASN A 486 -11.19 5.74 28.22
N GLY A 487 -11.40 5.47 29.49
CA GLY A 487 -12.66 5.00 30.02
C GLY A 487 -13.49 6.12 30.66
N PRO A 488 -14.57 5.74 31.37
CA PRO A 488 -15.37 6.69 32.18
C PRO A 488 -14.47 7.43 33.16
N SER A 489 -14.76 8.71 33.36
CA SER A 489 -14.04 9.59 34.32
C SER A 489 -12.54 9.74 34.04
N GLY A 490 -12.08 9.43 32.79
CA GLY A 490 -10.69 9.59 32.40
C GLY A 490 -9.78 8.41 32.75
N SER A 491 -10.31 7.31 33.32
CA SER A 491 -9.51 6.11 33.57
C SER A 491 -8.97 5.49 32.26
N VAL A 492 -7.79 4.87 32.33
CA VAL A 492 -7.26 4.08 31.21
C VAL A 492 -7.91 2.69 31.22
N VAL A 493 -8.42 2.28 30.08
CA VAL A 493 -9.01 0.95 29.85
C VAL A 493 -8.16 0.18 28.85
N GLU A 494 -7.78 -1.01 29.25
CA GLU A 494 -7.04 -1.94 28.40
C GLU A 494 -8.00 -2.66 27.43
N LEU A 495 -7.66 -2.67 26.14
CA LEU A 495 -8.31 -3.46 25.11
C LEU A 495 -7.45 -4.70 24.83
N MET A 496 -8.03 -5.88 25.03
CA MET A 496 -7.32 -7.15 24.94
C MET A 496 -6.66 -7.35 23.57
N PRO A 497 -5.51 -8.03 23.53
CA PRO A 497 -4.89 -8.43 22.28
C PRO A 497 -5.85 -9.24 21.40
N THR A 498 -5.69 -9.10 20.10
CA THR A 498 -6.59 -9.71 19.13
C THR A 498 -5.82 -10.56 18.14
N PHE A 499 -6.31 -11.77 17.92
CA PHE A 499 -5.90 -12.61 16.80
C PHE A 499 -7.12 -12.90 15.93
N ASP A 500 -6.97 -12.74 14.62
CA ASP A 500 -8.05 -13.05 13.69
C ASP A 500 -7.50 -13.55 12.36
N ALA A 501 -8.36 -14.23 11.59
CA ALA A 501 -8.03 -14.82 10.31
C ALA A 501 -9.16 -14.60 9.31
N ASN A 502 -8.78 -14.33 8.07
CA ASN A 502 -9.68 -14.25 6.94
C ASN A 502 -9.25 -15.29 5.89
N LEU A 503 -10.21 -15.90 5.23
CA LEU A 503 -9.98 -16.87 4.17
C LEU A 503 -10.86 -16.54 2.96
N GLU A 504 -10.28 -16.54 1.79
CA GLU A 504 -10.99 -16.42 0.51
C GLU A 504 -10.61 -17.58 -0.38
N ALA A 505 -11.60 -18.22 -1.00
CA ALA A 505 -11.42 -19.23 -2.03
C ALA A 505 -12.15 -18.81 -3.30
N GLU A 506 -11.49 -18.91 -4.43
CA GLU A 506 -12.02 -18.63 -5.77
C GLU A 506 -11.91 -19.88 -6.63
N TYR A 507 -12.99 -20.30 -7.26
CA TYR A 507 -13.02 -21.39 -8.22
C TYR A 507 -13.36 -20.86 -9.61
N ARG A 508 -12.42 -20.93 -10.54
CA ARG A 508 -12.58 -20.51 -11.93
C ARG A 508 -13.25 -21.62 -12.74
N LEU A 509 -14.53 -21.45 -13.06
CA LEU A 509 -15.28 -22.36 -13.89
C LEU A 509 -14.84 -22.26 -15.35
N THR A 510 -14.71 -21.03 -15.85
CA THR A 510 -14.20 -20.69 -17.19
C THR A 510 -13.20 -19.55 -17.10
N LYS A 511 -12.61 -19.12 -18.23
CA LYS A 511 -11.71 -17.95 -18.28
C LYS A 511 -12.38 -16.63 -17.86
N GLY A 512 -13.71 -16.55 -17.99
CA GLY A 512 -14.46 -15.33 -17.65
C GLY A 512 -15.43 -15.47 -16.49
N LEU A 513 -15.62 -16.67 -15.90
CA LEU A 513 -16.57 -16.90 -14.81
C LEU A 513 -15.89 -17.64 -13.66
N ALA A 514 -15.99 -17.09 -12.47
CA ALA A 514 -15.53 -17.71 -11.24
C ALA A 514 -16.57 -17.60 -10.12
N PHE A 515 -16.54 -18.54 -9.19
CA PHE A 515 -17.27 -18.49 -7.93
C PHE A 515 -16.27 -18.17 -6.82
N PHE A 516 -16.69 -17.39 -5.84
CA PHE A 516 -15.87 -17.12 -4.67
C PHE A 516 -16.63 -17.33 -3.37
N ALA A 517 -15.90 -17.67 -2.33
CA ALA A 517 -16.36 -17.69 -0.95
C ALA A 517 -15.35 -16.94 -0.07
N ARG A 518 -15.84 -16.07 0.81
CA ARG A 518 -15.04 -15.29 1.79
C ARG A 518 -15.53 -15.58 3.18
N LEU A 519 -14.62 -15.88 4.06
CA LEU A 519 -14.83 -16.08 5.48
C LEU A 519 -13.98 -15.04 6.21
N ASN A 520 -14.60 -14.13 6.93
CA ASN A 520 -13.86 -13.14 7.73
C ASN A 520 -14.17 -13.39 9.21
N ASN A 521 -13.21 -13.08 10.04
CA ASN A 521 -13.24 -13.35 11.47
C ASN A 521 -13.48 -14.83 11.76
N LEU A 522 -12.60 -15.69 11.21
CA LEU A 522 -12.66 -17.15 11.41
C LEU A 522 -12.53 -17.57 12.87
N ALA A 523 -11.83 -16.78 13.67
CA ALA A 523 -11.72 -17.00 15.11
C ALA A 523 -13.06 -16.78 15.84
N ALA A 524 -14.04 -16.15 15.16
CA ALA A 524 -15.35 -15.79 15.69
C ALA A 524 -15.32 -14.93 16.97
N PHE A 525 -14.17 -14.37 17.31
CA PHE A 525 -14.03 -13.52 18.46
C PHE A 525 -14.64 -12.14 18.20
N ARG A 526 -15.36 -11.62 19.19
CA ARG A 526 -15.87 -10.26 19.20
C ARG A 526 -14.91 -9.37 19.99
N TYR A 527 -13.82 -8.99 19.35
CA TYR A 527 -12.85 -8.08 19.95
C TYR A 527 -13.25 -6.62 19.74
N ASN A 528 -12.92 -5.76 20.68
CA ASN A 528 -13.14 -4.33 20.56
C ASN A 528 -12.06 -3.69 19.67
N ARG A 529 -12.43 -3.29 18.46
CA ARG A 529 -11.56 -2.48 17.62
C ARG A 529 -11.36 -1.08 18.19
N TYR A 530 -12.43 -0.54 18.72
CA TYR A 530 -12.47 0.69 19.53
C TYR A 530 -13.22 0.41 20.82
N TYR A 531 -12.93 1.14 21.87
CA TYR A 531 -13.62 0.97 23.14
C TYR A 531 -15.13 0.98 22.97
N ARG A 532 -15.82 -0.06 23.46
CA ARG A 532 -17.27 -0.33 23.30
C ARG A 532 -17.75 -0.66 21.88
N TYR A 533 -16.86 -0.77 20.88
CA TYR A 533 -17.19 -1.11 19.50
C TYR A 533 -16.63 -2.49 19.12
N PRO A 534 -17.27 -3.58 19.59
CA PRO A 534 -16.84 -4.92 19.25
C PRO A 534 -17.07 -5.21 17.77
N THR A 535 -16.22 -6.06 17.21
CA THR A 535 -16.39 -6.56 15.85
C THR A 535 -17.56 -7.51 15.75
N ILE A 536 -18.12 -7.64 14.55
CA ILE A 536 -19.12 -8.67 14.24
C ILE A 536 -18.37 -10.02 14.17
N GLY A 537 -18.99 -11.10 14.66
CA GLY A 537 -18.44 -12.43 14.62
C GLY A 537 -18.17 -12.95 13.20
N LEU A 538 -18.09 -14.25 13.01
CA LEU A 538 -17.81 -14.86 11.71
C LEU A 538 -18.75 -14.35 10.61
N THR A 539 -18.19 -13.76 9.56
CA THR A 539 -18.92 -13.37 8.35
C THR A 539 -18.59 -14.31 7.21
N VAL A 540 -19.65 -14.77 6.53
CA VAL A 540 -19.58 -15.67 5.37
C VAL A 540 -20.20 -14.96 4.20
N LEU A 541 -19.49 -14.83 3.10
CA LEU A 541 -19.95 -14.23 1.85
C LEU A 541 -19.64 -15.18 0.69
N GLY A 542 -20.64 -15.54 -0.10
CA GLY A 542 -20.50 -16.30 -1.33
C GLY A 542 -20.94 -15.48 -2.54
N GLY A 543 -20.31 -15.70 -3.66
CA GLY A 543 -20.64 -14.92 -4.85
C GLY A 543 -20.04 -15.44 -6.14
N LEU A 544 -20.24 -14.66 -7.19
CA LEU A 544 -19.72 -14.90 -8.53
C LEU A 544 -18.95 -13.70 -9.06
N SER A 545 -17.95 -13.98 -9.88
CA SER A 545 -17.14 -13.03 -10.60
C SER A 545 -17.23 -13.30 -12.10
N LEU A 546 -17.57 -12.30 -12.87
CA LEU A 546 -17.68 -12.34 -14.33
C LEU A 546 -16.70 -11.35 -14.95
N SER A 547 -15.92 -11.79 -15.93
CA SER A 547 -14.98 -10.94 -16.69
C SER A 547 -15.18 -11.13 -18.20
N LEU A 548 -15.46 -10.03 -18.93
CA LEU A 548 -15.81 -10.03 -20.36
C LEU A 548 -14.89 -9.14 -21.19
#